data_83aca55de4ff736fc81f4f661d70015f
#
_entry.id   83aca55de4ff736fc81f4f661d70015f
#
_cell.length_a   1.000
_cell.length_b   1.000
_cell.length_c   1.000
_cell.angle_alpha   90.00
_cell.angle_beta   90.00
_cell.angle_gamma   90.00
#
_symmetry.space_group_name_H-M   'P 1'
#
loop_
_entity.id
_entity.type
_entity.pdbx_description
1 polymer ?
#
loop_
_entity_poly.entity_id
_entity_poly.type
_entity_poly.pdbx_seq_one_letter_code
_entity_poly.pdbx_strand_id
1 'polypeptide(L)'
;MAGLEPEPGELVADLDTPAILCDLDRLERNVAECQALMDRNGVRFRPHVKTHKIPEIARMQLDAGARGIVCAKPSEAEPFVDAGVDDVCIAYPVFGAAKWRRLAAMAFRGVRVTVNCDNQAAAHQAADAAVAAESTINLQIDVDSGMHRGGVPMAEVAEIERLARTIVALPGVEFDGLTTHRGIWYEGAPAPEDAGHDEGRLLVDLAEKLRAAGIEVREVTAGSSFTGKWVAEVPGVTEARAGTYVFYDLMHLRAGTATEDQLALSALCTVVSHRTPERLTIDGGSKTFSGDGGIPGGSGAVREIARAADRRVFVERLTEEHGMATAEEPVGLGEKLRFYPFHACTCANLTDQIIGFRGDRVETVWTVAARGLRT
;
A
#
# COMPACT_ATOMS: atom_id res chain seq x y z
N MET A 1 23.35 23.62 11.94
CA MET A 1 22.59 23.96 10.73
C MET A 1 21.11 23.95 11.11
N ALA A 2 20.66 24.99 11.80
CA ALA A 2 19.25 25.26 12.05
C ALA A 2 18.75 26.10 10.87
N GLY A 3 17.69 25.69 10.18
CA GLY A 3 17.04 26.51 9.16
C GLY A 3 16.80 25.86 7.80
N LEU A 4 16.88 24.53 7.70
CA LEU A 4 16.56 23.79 6.46
C LEU A 4 15.46 22.73 6.65
N GLU A 5 14.92 22.60 7.86
CA GLU A 5 13.76 21.73 8.06
C GLU A 5 12.47 22.52 7.82
N PRO A 6 11.51 21.98 7.02
CA PRO A 6 10.24 22.65 6.77
C PRO A 6 9.48 22.91 8.08
N GLU A 7 8.94 24.11 8.24
CA GLU A 7 8.18 24.49 9.43
C GLU A 7 6.72 24.78 9.08
N PRO A 8 5.75 24.46 9.99
CA PRO A 8 4.35 24.85 9.80
C PRO A 8 4.20 26.35 9.59
N GLY A 9 3.42 26.74 8.56
CA GLY A 9 3.21 28.12 8.14
C GLY A 9 4.11 28.59 7.01
N GLU A 10 5.19 27.87 6.69
CA GLU A 10 6.07 28.17 5.55
C GLU A 10 5.31 28.03 4.22
N LEU A 11 5.66 28.83 3.22
CA LEU A 11 5.09 28.69 1.89
C LEU A 11 5.71 27.49 1.18
N VAL A 12 4.88 26.67 0.54
CA VAL A 12 5.34 25.54 -0.28
C VAL A 12 6.33 25.98 -1.36
N ALA A 13 6.15 27.17 -1.91
CA ALA A 13 7.04 27.76 -2.91
C ALA A 13 8.47 28.07 -2.38
N ASP A 14 8.62 28.26 -1.06
CA ASP A 14 9.89 28.60 -0.43
C ASP A 14 10.70 27.36 -0.02
N LEU A 15 10.06 26.18 0.07
CA LEU A 15 10.71 24.92 0.44
C LEU A 15 11.91 24.61 -0.46
N ASP A 16 12.96 24.05 0.14
CA ASP A 16 14.07 23.48 -0.64
C ASP A 16 13.65 22.23 -1.41
N THR A 17 14.35 21.90 -2.48
CA THR A 17 13.98 20.81 -3.40
C THR A 17 15.13 19.81 -3.58
N PRO A 18 14.83 18.52 -3.89
CA PRO A 18 13.48 17.97 -4.04
C PRO A 18 12.80 17.72 -2.68
N ALA A 19 11.49 17.96 -2.60
CA ALA A 19 10.69 17.72 -1.39
C ALA A 19 9.44 16.90 -1.71
N ILE A 20 9.09 15.93 -0.85
CA ILE A 20 7.87 15.13 -1.02
C ILE A 20 6.74 15.78 -0.24
N LEU A 21 5.69 16.13 -0.96
CA LEU A 21 4.52 16.85 -0.48
C LEU A 21 3.28 15.97 -0.46
N CYS A 22 2.42 16.19 0.53
CA CYS A 22 1.09 15.61 0.62
C CYS A 22 0.02 16.70 0.74
N ASP A 23 -0.90 16.75 -0.19
CA ASP A 23 -2.10 17.59 -0.13
C ASP A 23 -3.07 16.98 0.90
N LEU A 24 -3.24 17.68 2.03
CA LEU A 24 -4.03 17.18 3.16
C LEU A 24 -5.52 17.11 2.85
N ASP A 25 -6.07 18.06 2.08
CA ASP A 25 -7.48 18.04 1.70
C ASP A 25 -7.81 16.80 0.86
N ARG A 26 -6.91 16.44 -0.06
CA ARG A 26 -7.04 15.25 -0.89
C ARG A 26 -6.84 13.96 -0.10
N LEU A 27 -5.85 13.91 0.78
CA LEU A 27 -5.58 12.77 1.65
C LEU A 27 -6.81 12.46 2.53
N GLU A 28 -7.32 13.45 3.24
CA GLU A 28 -8.46 13.32 4.15
C GLU A 28 -9.73 12.87 3.39
N ARG A 29 -9.98 13.46 2.22
CA ARG A 29 -11.07 13.05 1.35
C ARG A 29 -10.92 11.62 0.87
N ASN A 30 -9.74 11.20 0.42
CA ASN A 30 -9.48 9.84 -0.02
C ASN A 30 -9.72 8.82 1.11
N VAL A 31 -9.29 9.15 2.33
CA VAL A 31 -9.50 8.31 3.52
C VAL A 31 -11.01 8.17 3.80
N ALA A 32 -11.73 9.30 3.84
CA ALA A 32 -13.16 9.31 4.13
C ALA A 32 -13.99 8.58 3.05
N GLU A 33 -13.71 8.81 1.77
CA GLU A 33 -14.44 8.20 0.65
C GLU A 33 -14.23 6.68 0.60
N CYS A 34 -13.00 6.21 0.82
CA CYS A 34 -12.70 4.79 0.82
C CYS A 34 -13.38 4.08 2.01
N GLN A 35 -13.31 4.65 3.21
CA GLN A 35 -14.01 4.08 4.38
C GLN A 35 -15.52 4.04 4.15
N ALA A 36 -16.13 5.15 3.72
CA ALA A 36 -17.56 5.22 3.42
C ALA A 36 -18.01 4.21 2.34
N LEU A 37 -17.14 3.93 1.37
CA LEU A 37 -17.40 2.88 0.37
C LEU A 37 -17.49 1.49 1.01
N MET A 38 -16.55 1.15 1.90
CA MET A 38 -16.53 -0.13 2.61
C MET A 38 -17.74 -0.25 3.53
N ASP A 39 -18.06 0.79 4.29
CA ASP A 39 -19.21 0.82 5.22
C ASP A 39 -20.55 0.60 4.50
N ARG A 40 -20.75 1.23 3.33
CA ARG A 40 -21.97 1.05 2.53
C ARG A 40 -22.17 -0.36 2.05
N ASN A 41 -21.08 -1.11 1.85
CA ASN A 41 -21.13 -2.51 1.42
C ASN A 41 -21.07 -3.50 2.60
N GLY A 42 -20.97 -3.01 3.85
CA GLY A 42 -20.87 -3.87 5.04
C GLY A 42 -19.55 -4.65 5.11
N VAL A 43 -18.51 -4.18 4.42
CA VAL A 43 -17.18 -4.78 4.37
C VAL A 43 -16.26 -4.04 5.35
N ARG A 44 -15.56 -4.77 6.20
CA ARG A 44 -14.56 -4.17 7.10
C ARG A 44 -13.36 -3.69 6.30
N PHE A 45 -12.79 -2.58 6.73
CA PHE A 45 -11.62 -2.04 6.07
C PHE A 45 -10.38 -2.17 6.95
N ARG A 46 -9.32 -2.71 6.37
CA ARG A 46 -8.00 -2.80 6.99
C ARG A 46 -6.96 -2.26 6.01
N PRO A 47 -6.69 -0.94 6.02
CA PRO A 47 -5.81 -0.29 5.04
C PRO A 47 -4.37 -0.80 5.13
N HIS A 48 -3.72 -0.89 3.96
CA HIS A 48 -2.32 -1.29 3.87
C HIS A 48 -1.39 -0.08 4.02
N VAL A 49 -0.68 0.01 5.15
CA VAL A 49 0.18 1.16 5.50
C VAL A 49 1.54 1.18 4.79
N LYS A 50 1.91 0.13 4.03
CA LYS A 50 3.17 0.10 3.26
C LYS A 50 3.34 1.27 2.30
N THR A 51 2.24 1.92 1.93
CA THR A 51 2.25 3.06 1.01
C THR A 51 2.87 4.29 1.65
N HIS A 52 2.46 4.62 2.87
CA HIS A 52 2.91 5.83 3.56
C HIS A 52 3.90 5.55 4.69
N LYS A 53 3.77 4.45 5.43
CA LYS A 53 4.65 4.08 6.57
C LYS A 53 4.71 5.14 7.68
N ILE A 54 3.63 5.87 7.88
CA ILE A 54 3.49 7.01 8.78
C ILE A 54 2.38 6.71 9.79
N PRO A 55 2.69 6.64 11.12
CA PRO A 55 1.69 6.35 12.15
C PRO A 55 0.54 7.34 12.21
N GLU A 56 0.78 8.63 11.96
CA GLU A 56 -0.24 9.67 11.97
C GLU A 56 -1.31 9.45 10.89
N ILE A 57 -0.89 9.03 9.68
CA ILE A 57 -1.85 8.68 8.61
C ILE A 57 -2.62 7.41 8.98
N ALA A 58 -1.96 6.40 9.58
CA ALA A 58 -2.66 5.23 10.08
C ALA A 58 -3.69 5.58 11.16
N ARG A 59 -3.40 6.55 12.04
CA ARG A 59 -4.37 7.07 13.02
C ARG A 59 -5.57 7.69 12.32
N MET A 60 -5.37 8.53 11.29
CA MET A 60 -6.49 9.10 10.50
C MET A 60 -7.38 8.00 9.89
N GLN A 61 -6.77 6.91 9.41
CA GLN A 61 -7.52 5.77 8.87
C GLN A 61 -8.32 5.03 9.94
N LEU A 62 -7.75 4.82 11.12
CA LEU A 62 -8.43 4.20 12.26
C LEU A 62 -9.57 5.08 12.79
N ASP A 63 -9.34 6.38 12.91
CA ASP A 63 -10.35 7.36 13.35
C ASP A 63 -11.51 7.48 12.33
N ALA A 64 -11.25 7.22 11.06
CA ALA A 64 -12.28 7.14 10.02
C ALA A 64 -13.11 5.84 10.09
N GLY A 65 -12.70 4.82 10.87
CA GLY A 65 -13.45 3.58 11.05
C GLY A 65 -12.73 2.31 10.60
N ALA A 66 -11.47 2.39 10.18
CA ALA A 66 -10.71 1.20 9.83
C ALA A 66 -10.54 0.28 11.07
N ARG A 67 -10.66 -1.04 10.86
CA ARG A 67 -10.58 -2.03 11.93
C ARG A 67 -9.19 -2.15 12.56
N GLY A 68 -8.16 -1.97 11.77
CA GLY A 68 -6.75 -2.14 12.09
C GLY A 68 -5.94 -1.80 10.84
N ILE A 69 -4.69 -2.24 10.77
CA ILE A 69 -3.82 -1.96 9.63
C ILE A 69 -3.23 -3.23 9.01
N VAL A 70 -2.83 -3.13 7.75
CA VAL A 70 -2.03 -4.16 7.08
C VAL A 70 -0.61 -3.65 6.88
N CYS A 71 0.38 -4.43 7.32
CA CYS A 71 1.80 -4.19 7.10
C CYS A 71 2.37 -5.20 6.09
N ALA A 72 3.41 -4.81 5.36
CA ALA A 72 4.09 -5.72 4.44
C ALA A 72 5.08 -6.65 5.14
N LYS A 73 5.63 -6.25 6.29
CA LYS A 73 6.69 -6.98 7.00
C LYS A 73 6.51 -6.88 8.52
N PRO A 74 6.99 -7.88 9.28
CA PRO A 74 6.93 -7.82 10.74
C PRO A 74 7.58 -6.58 11.35
N SER A 75 8.77 -6.17 10.87
CA SER A 75 9.44 -4.96 11.37
C SER A 75 8.69 -3.66 11.03
N GLU A 76 7.95 -3.65 9.91
CA GLU A 76 7.13 -2.49 9.54
C GLU A 76 6.01 -2.21 10.55
N ALA A 77 5.50 -3.25 11.23
CA ALA A 77 4.42 -3.10 12.20
C ALA A 77 4.87 -2.41 13.50
N GLU A 78 6.16 -2.51 13.88
CA GLU A 78 6.65 -2.04 15.18
C GLU A 78 6.34 -0.57 15.46
N PRO A 79 6.67 0.41 14.58
CA PRO A 79 6.38 1.82 14.85
C PRO A 79 4.88 2.11 15.00
N PHE A 80 4.01 1.36 14.31
CA PHE A 80 2.57 1.51 14.43
C PHE A 80 2.04 0.94 15.75
N VAL A 81 2.53 -0.23 16.16
CA VAL A 81 2.21 -0.82 17.47
C VAL A 81 2.70 0.08 18.60
N ASP A 82 3.89 0.65 18.49
CA ASP A 82 4.42 1.59 19.47
C ASP A 82 3.63 2.92 19.50
N ALA A 83 2.99 3.29 18.40
CA ALA A 83 2.04 4.39 18.31
C ALA A 83 0.61 4.03 18.77
N GLY A 84 0.40 2.82 19.30
CA GLY A 84 -0.87 2.38 19.91
C GLY A 84 -1.84 1.69 18.96
N VAL A 85 -1.38 1.19 17.81
CA VAL A 85 -2.20 0.31 16.96
C VAL A 85 -2.26 -1.08 17.60
N ASP A 86 -3.44 -1.62 17.77
CA ASP A 86 -3.72 -2.87 18.49
C ASP A 86 -4.23 -4.02 17.60
N ASP A 87 -4.43 -3.79 16.30
CA ASP A 87 -4.80 -4.82 15.30
C ASP A 87 -3.95 -4.67 14.04
N VAL A 88 -3.06 -5.63 13.80
CA VAL A 88 -2.14 -5.64 12.66
C VAL A 88 -2.24 -6.95 11.86
N CYS A 89 -2.27 -6.84 10.54
CA CYS A 89 -2.17 -7.95 9.62
C CYS A 89 -0.86 -7.87 8.84
N ILE A 90 -0.09 -8.94 8.81
CA ILE A 90 1.10 -9.06 7.96
C ILE A 90 0.71 -9.76 6.66
N ALA A 91 0.47 -8.98 5.61
CA ALA A 91 0.09 -9.50 4.28
C ALA A 91 1.31 -9.99 3.50
N TYR A 92 2.03 -10.92 4.08
CA TYR A 92 3.24 -11.52 3.54
C TYR A 92 3.45 -12.90 4.17
N PRO A 93 3.79 -13.92 3.38
CA PRO A 93 4.17 -15.22 3.94
C PRO A 93 5.47 -15.09 4.76
N VAL A 94 5.34 -15.30 6.06
CA VAL A 94 6.46 -15.18 7.00
C VAL A 94 7.18 -16.52 7.15
N PHE A 95 8.51 -16.50 7.06
CA PHE A 95 9.34 -17.65 7.32
C PHE A 95 10.58 -17.25 8.12
N GLY A 96 10.93 -18.08 9.13
CA GLY A 96 12.10 -17.87 9.98
C GLY A 96 11.77 -17.45 11.41
N ALA A 97 12.38 -18.16 12.37
CA ALA A 97 12.09 -18.07 13.82
C ALA A 97 12.20 -16.63 14.39
N ALA A 98 13.15 -15.82 13.89
CA ALA A 98 13.31 -14.45 14.40
C ALA A 98 12.09 -13.55 14.11
N LYS A 99 11.48 -13.72 12.93
CA LYS A 99 10.29 -12.97 12.53
C LYS A 99 9.07 -13.41 13.34
N TRP A 100 8.89 -14.71 13.52
CA TRP A 100 7.80 -15.25 14.33
C TRP A 100 7.90 -14.84 15.79
N ARG A 101 9.12 -14.85 16.40
CA ARG A 101 9.32 -14.33 17.77
C ARG A 101 8.92 -12.86 17.90
N ARG A 102 9.22 -12.03 16.89
CA ARG A 102 8.81 -10.61 16.85
C ARG A 102 7.29 -10.46 16.85
N LEU A 103 6.58 -11.23 16.02
CA LEU A 103 5.13 -11.23 15.94
C LEU A 103 4.48 -11.77 17.22
N ALA A 104 5.00 -12.84 17.79
CA ALA A 104 4.54 -13.40 19.06
C ALA A 104 4.74 -12.41 20.22
N ALA A 105 5.83 -11.64 20.21
CA ALA A 105 6.05 -10.59 21.21
C ALA A 105 5.04 -9.43 21.09
N MET A 106 4.62 -9.06 19.88
CA MET A 106 3.53 -8.09 19.71
C MET A 106 2.20 -8.67 20.22
N ALA A 107 1.89 -9.92 19.88
CA ALA A 107 0.69 -10.59 20.34
C ALA A 107 0.65 -10.71 21.88
N PHE A 108 1.79 -11.01 22.53
CA PHE A 108 1.91 -11.02 24.00
C PHE A 108 1.62 -9.66 24.63
N ARG A 109 1.92 -8.56 23.92
CA ARG A 109 1.57 -7.18 24.36
C ARG A 109 0.08 -6.85 24.22
N GLY A 110 -0.76 -7.80 23.77
CA GLY A 110 -2.20 -7.63 23.57
C GLY A 110 -2.59 -7.16 22.16
N VAL A 111 -1.64 -7.06 21.22
CA VAL A 111 -1.94 -6.73 19.83
C VAL A 111 -2.57 -7.94 19.13
N ARG A 112 -3.70 -7.74 18.45
CA ARG A 112 -4.23 -8.75 17.54
C ARG A 112 -3.30 -8.86 16.32
N VAL A 113 -2.58 -9.96 16.22
CA VAL A 113 -1.66 -10.24 15.10
C VAL A 113 -2.29 -11.26 14.17
N THR A 114 -2.49 -10.89 12.89
CA THR A 114 -2.90 -11.78 11.81
C THR A 114 -1.76 -11.89 10.78
N VAL A 115 -1.51 -13.07 10.23
CA VAL A 115 -0.41 -13.29 9.27
C VAL A 115 -0.90 -14.14 8.10
N ASN A 116 -0.50 -13.77 6.88
CA ASN A 116 -0.69 -14.60 5.71
C ASN A 116 0.22 -15.85 5.80
N CYS A 117 -0.35 -17.01 5.52
CA CYS A 117 0.32 -18.30 5.55
C CYS A 117 -0.05 -19.12 4.32
N ASP A 118 0.92 -19.75 3.66
CA ASP A 118 0.71 -20.54 2.45
C ASP A 118 1.32 -21.95 2.53
N ASN A 119 1.85 -22.33 3.70
CA ASN A 119 2.44 -23.64 3.88
C ASN A 119 2.45 -24.11 5.34
N GLN A 120 2.48 -25.43 5.54
CA GLN A 120 2.42 -26.04 6.86
C GLN A 120 3.66 -25.71 7.72
N ALA A 121 4.85 -25.61 7.13
CA ALA A 121 6.06 -25.33 7.88
C ALA A 121 6.01 -23.93 8.52
N ALA A 122 5.45 -22.93 7.84
CA ALA A 122 5.23 -21.61 8.40
C ALA A 122 4.18 -21.63 9.52
N ALA A 123 3.10 -22.41 9.37
CA ALA A 123 2.07 -22.57 10.40
C ALA A 123 2.66 -23.20 11.69
N HIS A 124 3.49 -24.21 11.58
CA HIS A 124 4.20 -24.80 12.73
C HIS A 124 5.15 -23.81 13.40
N GLN A 125 5.94 -23.04 12.62
CA GLN A 125 6.82 -22.00 13.17
C GLN A 125 6.03 -20.90 13.92
N ALA A 126 4.85 -20.53 13.41
CA ALA A 126 3.94 -19.59 14.07
C ALA A 126 3.46 -20.14 15.40
N ALA A 127 3.00 -21.41 15.42
CA ALA A 127 2.52 -22.09 16.61
C ALA A 127 3.63 -22.21 17.67
N ASP A 128 4.81 -22.67 17.31
CA ASP A 128 5.95 -22.79 18.23
C ASP A 128 6.31 -21.44 18.87
N ALA A 129 6.33 -20.36 18.07
CA ALA A 129 6.64 -19.02 18.59
C ALA A 129 5.53 -18.45 19.47
N ALA A 130 4.27 -18.66 19.11
CA ALA A 130 3.12 -18.22 19.90
C ALA A 130 3.04 -18.93 21.25
N VAL A 131 3.20 -20.26 21.26
CA VAL A 131 3.24 -21.06 22.50
C VAL A 131 4.41 -20.63 23.41
N ALA A 132 5.60 -20.46 22.83
CA ALA A 132 6.78 -20.02 23.59
C ALA A 132 6.64 -18.62 24.19
N ALA A 133 5.81 -17.77 23.62
CA ALA A 133 5.52 -16.41 24.08
C ALA A 133 4.20 -16.30 24.87
N GLU A 134 3.52 -17.41 25.17
CA GLU A 134 2.21 -17.44 25.84
C GLU A 134 1.20 -16.49 25.15
N SER A 135 1.16 -16.51 23.83
CA SER A 135 0.36 -15.62 23.00
C SER A 135 -0.44 -16.39 21.94
N THR A 136 -1.27 -15.70 21.17
CA THR A 136 -2.03 -16.27 20.07
C THR A 136 -1.80 -15.45 18.79
N ILE A 137 -1.53 -16.13 17.68
CA ILE A 137 -1.37 -15.53 16.35
C ILE A 137 -2.49 -16.06 15.44
N ASN A 138 -3.17 -15.16 14.74
CA ASN A 138 -4.18 -15.51 13.76
C ASN A 138 -3.51 -15.77 12.39
N LEU A 139 -3.91 -16.83 11.70
CA LEU A 139 -3.40 -17.17 10.37
C LEU A 139 -4.51 -17.11 9.33
N GLN A 140 -4.27 -16.39 8.24
CA GLN A 140 -5.10 -16.41 7.03
C GLN A 140 -4.33 -17.16 5.93
N ILE A 141 -4.99 -18.11 5.26
CA ILE A 141 -4.36 -18.77 4.13
C ILE A 141 -4.32 -17.83 2.94
N ASP A 142 -3.11 -17.55 2.45
CA ASP A 142 -2.88 -16.80 1.22
C ASP A 142 -3.15 -17.70 0.02
N VAL A 143 -4.09 -17.28 -0.83
CA VAL A 143 -4.54 -18.05 -2.01
C VAL A 143 -4.07 -17.33 -3.26
N ASP A 144 -3.36 -18.03 -4.14
CA ASP A 144 -2.98 -17.50 -5.45
C ASP A 144 -4.16 -17.55 -6.41
N SER A 145 -4.71 -16.39 -6.72
CA SER A 145 -5.80 -16.19 -7.69
C SER A 145 -5.30 -15.85 -9.11
N GLY A 146 -4.03 -16.13 -9.40
CA GLY A 146 -3.43 -15.97 -10.74
C GLY A 146 -2.34 -14.92 -10.85
N MET A 147 -1.92 -14.30 -9.75
CA MET A 147 -0.76 -13.40 -9.72
C MET A 147 0.58 -14.16 -9.73
N HIS A 148 0.59 -15.41 -9.26
CA HIS A 148 1.78 -16.28 -9.18
C HIS A 148 2.95 -15.67 -8.40
N ARG A 149 2.63 -14.86 -7.37
CA ARG A 149 3.62 -14.24 -6.50
C ARG A 149 3.94 -15.11 -5.27
N GLY A 150 2.96 -15.84 -4.79
CA GLY A 150 2.96 -16.70 -3.60
C GLY A 150 1.53 -17.12 -3.30
N GLY A 151 1.33 -17.89 -2.26
CA GLY A 151 0.03 -18.44 -1.90
C GLY A 151 -0.19 -19.85 -2.45
N VAL A 152 -1.16 -20.55 -1.88
CA VAL A 152 -1.59 -21.87 -2.38
C VAL A 152 -2.44 -21.63 -3.62
N PRO A 153 -2.15 -22.30 -4.75
CA PRO A 153 -2.96 -22.16 -5.96
C PRO A 153 -4.45 -22.42 -5.68
N MET A 154 -5.33 -21.55 -6.13
CA MET A 154 -6.76 -21.63 -5.89
C MET A 154 -7.38 -22.95 -6.36
N ALA A 155 -6.82 -23.57 -7.40
CA ALA A 155 -7.26 -24.87 -7.89
C ALA A 155 -6.93 -26.04 -6.94
N GLU A 156 -5.98 -25.85 -6.02
CA GLU A 156 -5.54 -26.88 -5.07
C GLU A 156 -6.38 -26.88 -3.79
N VAL A 157 -7.71 -27.01 -3.92
CA VAL A 157 -8.67 -26.95 -2.81
C VAL A 157 -8.33 -27.94 -1.69
N ALA A 158 -7.89 -29.15 -2.03
CA ALA A 158 -7.50 -30.17 -1.04
C ALA A 158 -6.28 -29.74 -0.21
N GLU A 159 -5.32 -29.04 -0.82
CA GLU A 159 -4.16 -28.50 -0.10
C GLU A 159 -4.57 -27.37 0.84
N ILE A 160 -5.42 -26.46 0.37
CA ILE A 160 -5.98 -25.37 1.18
C ILE A 160 -6.74 -25.95 2.39
N GLU A 161 -7.59 -26.95 2.16
CA GLU A 161 -8.33 -27.64 3.23
C GLU A 161 -7.36 -28.30 4.23
N ARG A 162 -6.33 -29.01 3.73
CA ARG A 162 -5.31 -29.64 4.58
C ARG A 162 -4.57 -28.62 5.45
N LEU A 163 -4.16 -27.49 4.86
CA LEU A 163 -3.48 -26.42 5.59
C LEU A 163 -4.42 -25.81 6.65
N ALA A 164 -5.68 -25.53 6.33
CA ALA A 164 -6.66 -25.03 7.28
C ALA A 164 -6.85 -25.97 8.48
N ARG A 165 -7.02 -27.29 8.23
CA ARG A 165 -7.12 -28.30 9.29
C ARG A 165 -5.84 -28.39 10.14
N THR A 166 -4.67 -28.25 9.51
CA THR A 166 -3.39 -28.17 10.25
C THR A 166 -3.38 -26.97 11.20
N ILE A 167 -3.73 -25.78 10.71
CA ILE A 167 -3.77 -24.56 11.54
C ILE A 167 -4.77 -24.72 12.69
N VAL A 168 -5.96 -25.22 12.42
CA VAL A 168 -7.00 -25.47 13.46
C VAL A 168 -6.52 -26.43 14.55
N ALA A 169 -5.68 -27.39 14.24
CA ALA A 169 -5.18 -28.39 15.18
C ALA A 169 -3.94 -27.91 15.99
N LEU A 170 -3.27 -26.84 15.57
CA LEU A 170 -2.06 -26.36 16.20
C LEU A 170 -2.36 -25.48 17.43
N PRO A 171 -1.63 -25.63 18.55
CA PRO A 171 -1.76 -24.74 19.69
C PRO A 171 -1.14 -23.35 19.41
N GLY A 172 -1.65 -22.30 20.05
CA GLY A 172 -1.09 -20.95 19.97
C GLY A 172 -1.40 -20.22 18.65
N VAL A 173 -2.08 -20.86 17.70
CA VAL A 173 -2.55 -20.21 16.47
C VAL A 173 -4.04 -20.43 16.27
N GLU A 174 -4.69 -19.51 15.57
CA GLU A 174 -6.08 -19.62 15.14
C GLU A 174 -6.21 -19.45 13.65
N PHE A 175 -7.04 -20.28 13.02
CA PHE A 175 -7.43 -20.12 11.64
C PHE A 175 -8.45 -18.97 11.52
N ASP A 176 -8.06 -17.88 10.89
CA ASP A 176 -8.92 -16.70 10.75
C ASP A 176 -9.72 -16.72 9.43
N GLY A 177 -9.14 -17.29 8.38
CA GLY A 177 -9.84 -17.37 7.09
C GLY A 177 -8.92 -17.38 5.88
N LEU A 178 -9.43 -16.88 4.78
CA LEU A 178 -8.78 -16.86 3.48
C LEU A 178 -8.44 -15.44 3.06
N THR A 179 -7.34 -15.30 2.35
CA THR A 179 -6.95 -14.03 1.74
C THR A 179 -6.40 -14.26 0.34
N THR A 180 -6.59 -13.28 -0.55
CA THR A 180 -5.98 -13.27 -1.88
C THR A 180 -5.58 -11.86 -2.29
N HIS A 181 -4.72 -11.75 -3.28
CA HIS A 181 -4.39 -10.50 -3.94
C HIS A 181 -4.21 -10.74 -5.44
N ARG A 182 -5.14 -10.23 -6.22
CA ARG A 182 -5.08 -10.28 -7.68
C ARG A 182 -4.46 -8.99 -8.21
N GLY A 183 -3.20 -9.04 -8.64
CA GLY A 183 -2.57 -7.91 -9.32
C GLY A 183 -3.19 -7.72 -10.70
N ILE A 184 -3.40 -6.45 -11.10
CA ILE A 184 -3.91 -6.11 -12.44
C ILE A 184 -2.93 -5.23 -13.22
N TRP A 185 -1.74 -4.98 -12.69
CA TRP A 185 -0.76 -4.12 -13.34
C TRP A 185 0.20 -4.94 -14.21
N TYR A 186 -0.32 -5.49 -15.32
CA TYR A 186 0.42 -6.23 -16.34
C TYR A 186 -0.31 -6.13 -17.69
N GLU A 187 0.42 -6.39 -18.78
CA GLU A 187 -0.16 -6.36 -20.13
C GLU A 187 -1.24 -7.46 -20.29
N GLY A 188 -2.39 -7.07 -20.82
CA GLY A 188 -3.54 -7.97 -20.97
C GLY A 188 -4.33 -8.24 -19.70
N ALA A 189 -4.07 -7.50 -18.60
CA ALA A 189 -4.90 -7.60 -17.40
C ALA A 189 -6.37 -7.26 -17.69
N PRO A 190 -7.32 -7.91 -17.00
CA PRO A 190 -8.73 -7.55 -17.11
C PRO A 190 -8.99 -6.14 -16.59
N ALA A 191 -10.13 -5.55 -16.93
CA ALA A 191 -10.57 -4.30 -16.34
C ALA A 191 -10.65 -4.41 -14.81
N PRO A 192 -10.35 -3.33 -14.04
CA PRO A 192 -10.39 -3.36 -12.58
C PRO A 192 -11.71 -3.88 -12.01
N GLU A 193 -12.84 -3.56 -12.63
CA GLU A 193 -14.17 -4.02 -12.25
C GLU A 193 -14.32 -5.54 -12.38
N ASP A 194 -14.00 -6.09 -13.54
CA ASP A 194 -14.07 -7.53 -13.79
C ASP A 194 -13.12 -8.28 -12.86
N ALA A 195 -11.89 -7.78 -12.72
CA ALA A 195 -10.89 -8.35 -11.83
C ALA A 195 -11.36 -8.37 -10.37
N GLY A 196 -11.98 -7.30 -9.90
CA GLY A 196 -12.48 -7.17 -8.53
C GLY A 196 -13.63 -8.12 -8.23
N HIS A 197 -14.62 -8.15 -9.11
CA HIS A 197 -15.75 -9.09 -8.96
C HIS A 197 -15.29 -10.55 -9.01
N ASP A 198 -14.37 -10.90 -9.91
CA ASP A 198 -13.83 -12.26 -10.00
C ASP A 198 -12.99 -12.62 -8.77
N GLU A 199 -12.12 -11.71 -8.31
CA GLU A 199 -11.32 -11.89 -7.11
C GLU A 199 -12.20 -12.22 -5.89
N GLY A 200 -13.26 -11.43 -5.69
CA GLY A 200 -14.18 -11.62 -4.59
C GLY A 200 -14.96 -12.93 -4.70
N ARG A 201 -15.61 -13.21 -5.86
CA ARG A 201 -16.42 -14.41 -6.07
C ARG A 201 -15.60 -15.68 -5.89
N LEU A 202 -14.43 -15.77 -6.52
CA LEU A 202 -13.56 -16.94 -6.42
C LEU A 202 -13.17 -17.25 -4.97
N LEU A 203 -12.86 -16.23 -4.17
CA LEU A 203 -12.48 -16.44 -2.77
C LEU A 203 -13.70 -16.82 -1.89
N VAL A 204 -14.86 -16.23 -2.13
CA VAL A 204 -16.11 -16.59 -1.45
C VAL A 204 -16.49 -18.03 -1.75
N ASP A 205 -16.45 -18.45 -3.02
CA ASP A 205 -16.75 -19.84 -3.42
C ASP A 205 -15.82 -20.85 -2.74
N LEU A 206 -14.55 -20.50 -2.58
CA LEU A 206 -13.58 -21.32 -1.86
C LEU A 206 -13.89 -21.37 -0.35
N ALA A 207 -14.25 -20.24 0.25
CA ALA A 207 -14.65 -20.20 1.65
C ALA A 207 -15.90 -21.07 1.93
N GLU A 208 -16.88 -21.05 1.02
CA GLU A 208 -18.07 -21.91 1.14
C GLU A 208 -17.74 -23.41 1.05
N LYS A 209 -16.79 -23.80 0.18
CA LYS A 209 -16.30 -25.18 0.13
C LYS A 209 -15.67 -25.62 1.44
N LEU A 210 -14.84 -24.77 2.07
CA LEU A 210 -14.25 -25.08 3.38
C LEU A 210 -15.30 -25.15 4.48
N ARG A 211 -16.29 -24.24 4.48
CA ARG A 211 -17.42 -24.27 5.42
C ARG A 211 -18.24 -25.55 5.29
N ALA A 212 -18.52 -25.98 4.05
CA ALA A 212 -19.21 -27.23 3.79
C ALA A 212 -18.39 -28.47 4.24
N ALA A 213 -17.06 -28.39 4.28
CA ALA A 213 -16.16 -29.40 4.82
C ALA A 213 -16.02 -29.32 6.36
N GLY A 214 -16.80 -28.45 7.04
CA GLY A 214 -16.82 -28.29 8.50
C GLY A 214 -15.70 -27.45 9.07
N ILE A 215 -15.06 -26.59 8.24
CA ILE A 215 -14.02 -25.64 8.68
C ILE A 215 -14.65 -24.26 8.78
N GLU A 216 -14.58 -23.64 9.94
CA GLU A 216 -15.01 -22.25 10.12
C GLU A 216 -14.09 -21.29 9.35
N VAL A 217 -14.64 -20.44 8.48
CA VAL A 217 -13.92 -19.37 7.77
C VAL A 217 -14.53 -18.04 8.21
N ARG A 218 -13.86 -17.36 9.13
CA ARG A 218 -14.33 -16.08 9.70
C ARG A 218 -14.12 -14.92 8.74
N GLU A 219 -12.98 -14.89 8.08
CA GLU A 219 -12.58 -13.80 7.20
C GLU A 219 -12.41 -14.27 5.76
N VAL A 220 -12.98 -13.51 4.84
CA VAL A 220 -12.78 -13.61 3.40
C VAL A 220 -12.24 -12.25 2.94
N THR A 221 -10.91 -12.17 2.85
CA THR A 221 -10.18 -10.92 2.70
C THR A 221 -9.62 -10.78 1.29
N ALA A 222 -10.06 -9.76 0.55
CA ALA A 222 -9.62 -9.53 -0.83
C ALA A 222 -9.57 -8.02 -1.15
N GLY A 223 -9.13 -7.68 -2.36
CA GLY A 223 -9.11 -6.32 -2.87
C GLY A 223 -7.83 -5.55 -2.58
N SER A 224 -7.54 -4.66 -3.50
CA SER A 224 -6.42 -3.73 -3.49
C SER A 224 -6.94 -2.31 -3.78
N SER A 225 -6.05 -1.31 -3.93
CA SER A 225 -6.49 0.01 -4.39
C SER A 225 -7.05 -0.02 -5.82
N PHE A 226 -6.68 -1.03 -6.62
CA PHE A 226 -7.21 -1.19 -7.97
C PHE A 226 -8.57 -1.88 -8.00
N THR A 227 -8.81 -2.87 -7.14
CA THR A 227 -9.96 -3.78 -7.24
C THR A 227 -10.94 -3.64 -6.08
N GLY A 228 -10.51 -3.03 -4.96
CA GLY A 228 -11.23 -3.02 -3.69
C GLY A 228 -12.66 -2.47 -3.76
N LYS A 229 -12.92 -1.50 -4.65
CA LYS A 229 -14.27 -0.97 -4.87
C LYS A 229 -15.24 -2.08 -5.29
N TRP A 230 -14.87 -2.88 -6.27
CA TRP A 230 -15.72 -3.92 -6.83
C TRP A 230 -15.68 -5.23 -6.02
N VAL A 231 -14.56 -5.52 -5.36
CA VAL A 231 -14.49 -6.60 -4.37
C VAL A 231 -15.49 -6.38 -3.24
N ALA A 232 -15.62 -5.15 -2.74
CA ALA A 232 -16.56 -4.82 -1.68
C ALA A 232 -18.04 -5.02 -2.08
N GLU A 233 -18.37 -5.02 -3.36
CA GLU A 233 -19.71 -5.28 -3.89
C GLU A 233 -20.06 -6.77 -3.91
N VAL A 234 -19.10 -7.67 -3.68
CA VAL A 234 -19.32 -9.13 -3.73
C VAL A 234 -19.84 -9.63 -2.39
N PRO A 235 -21.09 -10.17 -2.32
CA PRO A 235 -21.61 -10.73 -1.08
C PRO A 235 -20.74 -11.87 -0.56
N GLY A 236 -20.44 -11.85 0.73
CA GLY A 236 -19.59 -12.85 1.39
C GLY A 236 -18.14 -12.44 1.55
N VAL A 237 -17.66 -11.41 0.88
CA VAL A 237 -16.40 -10.74 1.23
C VAL A 237 -16.58 -10.01 2.57
N THR A 238 -15.66 -10.20 3.49
CA THR A 238 -15.76 -9.65 4.84
C THR A 238 -14.80 -8.50 5.12
N GLU A 239 -13.67 -8.44 4.38
CA GLU A 239 -12.62 -7.44 4.61
C GLU A 239 -11.93 -7.05 3.30
N ALA A 240 -11.58 -5.75 3.16
CA ALA A 240 -10.80 -5.22 2.04
C ALA A 240 -9.53 -4.50 2.52
N ARG A 241 -8.48 -4.44 1.64
CA ARG A 241 -7.11 -4.05 2.02
C ARG A 241 -6.44 -3.08 1.03
N ALA A 242 -7.12 -2.03 0.60
CA ALA A 242 -6.50 -0.99 -0.22
C ALA A 242 -5.38 -0.26 0.55
N GLY A 243 -4.34 0.16 -0.15
CA GLY A 243 -3.21 0.90 0.45
C GLY A 243 -2.92 2.22 -0.25
N THR A 244 -2.67 2.19 -1.56
CA THR A 244 -2.26 3.37 -2.34
C THR A 244 -3.37 4.44 -2.43
N TYR A 245 -4.61 4.07 -2.13
CA TYR A 245 -5.77 4.96 -2.18
C TYR A 245 -5.60 6.26 -1.38
N VAL A 246 -4.79 6.26 -0.31
CA VAL A 246 -4.54 7.47 0.50
C VAL A 246 -3.88 8.57 -0.32
N PHE A 247 -3.01 8.18 -1.24
CA PHE A 247 -2.25 9.10 -2.09
C PHE A 247 -2.70 9.06 -3.54
N TYR A 248 -3.13 7.90 -4.02
CA TYR A 248 -3.23 7.58 -5.44
C TYR A 248 -1.97 8.02 -6.21
N ASP A 249 -1.88 7.71 -7.49
CA ASP A 249 -0.74 8.00 -8.34
C ASP A 249 -1.11 7.88 -9.83
N LEU A 250 -0.15 8.14 -10.72
CA LEU A 250 -0.40 8.06 -12.16
C LEU A 250 -0.74 6.64 -12.63
N MET A 251 -0.33 5.60 -11.89
CA MET A 251 -0.71 4.22 -12.18
C MET A 251 -2.22 4.02 -12.03
N HIS A 252 -2.79 4.53 -10.93
CA HIS A 252 -4.24 4.47 -10.66
C HIS A 252 -5.04 5.35 -11.63
N LEU A 253 -4.52 6.53 -11.96
CA LEU A 253 -5.12 7.41 -12.97
C LEU A 253 -5.21 6.71 -14.33
N ARG A 254 -4.13 6.05 -14.76
CA ARG A 254 -4.10 5.29 -16.02
C ARG A 254 -5.00 4.06 -16.03
N ALA A 255 -5.13 3.41 -14.88
CA ALA A 255 -6.04 2.27 -14.72
C ALA A 255 -7.51 2.69 -14.63
N GLY A 256 -7.83 3.99 -14.57
CA GLY A 256 -9.19 4.50 -14.40
C GLY A 256 -9.77 4.24 -13.01
N THR A 257 -8.92 3.98 -12.00
CA THR A 257 -9.33 3.71 -10.61
C THR A 257 -9.17 4.93 -9.70
N ALA A 258 -8.62 6.02 -10.21
CA ALA A 258 -8.54 7.32 -9.56
C ALA A 258 -8.74 8.45 -10.58
N THR A 259 -9.09 9.63 -10.08
CA THR A 259 -9.14 10.89 -10.82
C THR A 259 -7.97 11.78 -10.40
N GLU A 260 -7.67 12.82 -11.18
CA GLU A 260 -6.52 13.69 -10.92
C GLU A 260 -6.65 14.47 -9.61
N ASP A 261 -7.86 14.83 -9.22
CA ASP A 261 -8.13 15.52 -7.95
C ASP A 261 -8.00 14.62 -6.71
N GLN A 262 -7.80 13.32 -6.89
CA GLN A 262 -7.49 12.37 -5.83
C GLN A 262 -5.98 12.14 -5.62
N LEU A 263 -5.11 12.64 -6.54
CA LEU A 263 -3.66 12.48 -6.41
C LEU A 263 -3.13 13.39 -5.30
N ALA A 264 -2.88 12.84 -4.11
CA ALA A 264 -2.49 13.61 -2.93
C ALA A 264 -0.97 13.74 -2.76
N LEU A 265 -0.17 12.78 -3.25
CA LEU A 265 1.30 12.82 -3.15
C LEU A 265 1.92 13.47 -4.39
N SER A 266 2.85 14.38 -4.17
CA SER A 266 3.65 14.98 -5.23
C SER A 266 5.10 15.22 -4.76
N ALA A 267 6.04 15.36 -5.72
CA ALA A 267 7.38 15.83 -5.46
C ALA A 267 7.52 17.26 -5.98
N LEU A 268 7.94 18.20 -5.13
CA LEU A 268 8.36 19.53 -5.52
C LEU A 268 9.80 19.45 -6.02
N CYS A 269 10.02 19.89 -7.26
CA CYS A 269 11.35 19.88 -7.88
C CYS A 269 11.62 21.21 -8.56
N THR A 270 12.89 21.58 -8.61
CA THR A 270 13.39 22.79 -9.29
C THR A 270 13.91 22.45 -10.68
N VAL A 271 13.59 23.28 -11.68
CA VAL A 271 14.19 23.23 -13.00
C VAL A 271 15.62 23.75 -12.91
N VAL A 272 16.59 22.84 -12.97
CA VAL A 272 18.03 23.16 -12.78
C VAL A 272 18.78 23.30 -14.10
N SER A 273 18.20 22.86 -15.22
CA SER A 273 18.78 23.03 -16.55
C SER A 273 17.68 23.11 -17.60
N HIS A 274 17.87 24.02 -18.54
CA HIS A 274 16.92 24.29 -19.63
C HIS A 274 17.68 24.30 -20.95
N ARG A 275 17.80 23.14 -21.57
CA ARG A 275 18.65 22.97 -22.75
C ARG A 275 18.01 23.50 -24.03
N THR A 276 16.71 23.27 -24.19
CA THR A 276 15.85 23.86 -25.25
C THR A 276 14.49 24.18 -24.61
N PRO A 277 13.64 24.99 -25.24
CA PRO A 277 12.30 25.29 -24.71
C PRO A 277 11.48 24.05 -24.33
N GLU A 278 11.71 22.93 -25.02
CA GLU A 278 10.96 21.68 -24.84
C GLU A 278 11.67 20.66 -23.93
N ARG A 279 12.96 20.89 -23.59
CA ARG A 279 13.78 19.92 -22.85
C ARG A 279 14.43 20.55 -21.64
N LEU A 280 14.06 20.06 -20.47
CA LEU A 280 14.56 20.54 -19.18
C LEU A 280 15.03 19.39 -18.30
N THR A 281 15.79 19.75 -17.28
CA THR A 281 16.22 18.83 -16.24
C THR A 281 15.75 19.39 -14.90
N ILE A 282 15.17 18.53 -14.07
CA ILE A 282 14.80 18.82 -12.68
C ILE A 282 15.76 18.13 -11.73
N ASP A 283 15.85 18.60 -10.49
CA ASP A 283 16.68 18.07 -9.41
C ASP A 283 16.11 16.80 -8.74
N GLY A 284 14.95 16.31 -9.18
CA GLY A 284 14.36 15.06 -8.73
C GLY A 284 14.74 13.89 -9.64
N GLY A 285 15.53 12.95 -9.16
CA GLY A 285 15.96 11.74 -9.85
C GLY A 285 15.29 10.45 -9.34
N SER A 286 15.96 9.30 -9.58
CA SER A 286 15.46 8.00 -9.12
C SER A 286 15.44 7.85 -7.59
N LYS A 287 16.22 8.65 -6.87
CA LYS A 287 16.16 8.74 -5.40
C LYS A 287 14.94 9.52 -4.89
N THR A 288 14.25 10.25 -5.78
CA THR A 288 12.99 10.95 -5.49
C THR A 288 11.77 10.16 -5.98
N PHE A 289 11.78 9.74 -7.27
CA PHE A 289 10.63 9.13 -7.92
C PHE A 289 10.66 7.59 -7.98
N SER A 290 11.78 6.95 -7.64
CA SER A 290 12.11 5.56 -7.98
C SER A 290 12.29 5.31 -9.49
N GLY A 291 12.65 4.08 -9.85
CA GLY A 291 12.76 3.68 -11.25
C GLY A 291 11.47 3.11 -11.85
N ASP A 292 10.38 3.08 -11.06
CA ASP A 292 9.10 2.54 -11.51
C ASP A 292 8.48 3.47 -12.57
N GLY A 293 8.10 2.88 -13.68
CA GLY A 293 7.45 3.62 -14.77
C GLY A 293 7.00 2.68 -15.87
N GLY A 294 5.81 2.91 -16.42
CA GLY A 294 5.23 2.08 -17.49
C GLY A 294 4.69 0.74 -17.00
N ILE A 295 4.05 0.01 -17.89
CA ILE A 295 3.54 -1.34 -17.66
C ILE A 295 4.70 -2.33 -17.85
N PRO A 296 5.01 -3.23 -16.90
CA PRO A 296 5.99 -4.28 -17.11
C PRO A 296 5.63 -5.13 -18.33
N GLY A 297 6.56 -5.27 -19.29
CA GLY A 297 6.33 -6.03 -20.51
C GLY A 297 5.64 -5.27 -21.63
N GLY A 298 5.18 -4.04 -21.42
CA GLY A 298 4.51 -3.21 -22.43
C GLY A 298 5.48 -2.75 -23.52
N SER A 299 5.16 -3.02 -24.78
CA SER A 299 5.93 -2.57 -25.95
C SER A 299 5.57 -1.12 -26.28
N GLY A 300 6.52 -0.18 -26.09
CA GLY A 300 6.50 1.12 -26.78
C GLY A 300 5.66 2.23 -26.17
N ALA A 301 5.13 2.12 -24.95
CA ALA A 301 4.47 3.25 -24.28
C ALA A 301 5.53 4.27 -23.79
N VAL A 302 5.26 5.55 -24.01
CA VAL A 302 6.01 6.66 -23.42
C VAL A 302 6.16 6.42 -21.92
N ARG A 303 7.40 6.35 -21.46
CA ARG A 303 7.72 6.08 -20.07
C ARG A 303 7.50 7.38 -19.29
N GLU A 304 6.30 7.57 -18.76
CA GLU A 304 5.98 8.68 -17.90
C GLU A 304 6.27 8.27 -16.45
N ILE A 305 7.40 8.73 -15.93
CA ILE A 305 7.83 8.44 -14.55
C ILE A 305 7.18 9.40 -13.57
N ALA A 306 6.99 10.65 -14.00
CA ALA A 306 6.26 11.66 -13.25
C ALA A 306 5.67 12.69 -14.22
N ARG A 307 4.61 13.38 -13.78
CA ARG A 307 3.92 14.43 -14.54
C ARG A 307 3.68 15.64 -13.65
N ALA A 308 3.97 16.84 -14.15
CA ALA A 308 3.67 18.05 -13.42
C ALA A 308 2.16 18.21 -13.15
N ALA A 309 1.81 18.71 -11.96
CA ALA A 309 0.42 18.84 -11.51
C ALA A 309 -0.35 19.89 -12.29
N ASP A 310 0.30 21.03 -12.56
CA ASP A 310 -0.37 22.22 -13.09
C ASP A 310 0.20 22.65 -14.45
N ARG A 311 1.06 21.83 -15.06
CA ARG A 311 1.79 22.10 -16.29
C ARG A 311 1.89 20.86 -17.18
N ARG A 312 2.05 21.06 -18.47
CA ARG A 312 2.28 19.98 -19.44
C ARG A 312 3.78 19.64 -19.51
N VAL A 313 4.31 19.12 -18.40
CA VAL A 313 5.70 18.69 -18.23
C VAL A 313 5.75 17.24 -17.78
N PHE A 314 6.51 16.41 -18.49
CA PHE A 314 6.55 14.96 -18.31
C PHE A 314 7.99 14.50 -18.09
N VAL A 315 8.25 13.82 -16.98
CA VAL A 315 9.55 13.20 -16.68
C VAL A 315 9.59 11.84 -17.36
N GLU A 316 10.52 11.66 -18.29
CA GLU A 316 10.60 10.44 -19.12
C GLU A 316 11.80 9.56 -18.78
N ARG A 317 12.85 10.16 -18.20
CA ARG A 317 14.10 9.46 -17.85
C ARG A 317 14.66 10.00 -16.56
N LEU A 318 15.33 9.13 -15.80
CA LEU A 318 16.02 9.48 -14.56
C LEU A 318 17.48 9.05 -14.61
N THR A 319 18.33 9.83 -13.96
CA THR A 319 19.52 9.37 -13.28
C THR A 319 19.25 9.39 -11.77
N GLU A 320 20.27 9.23 -10.94
CA GLU A 320 20.09 9.19 -9.48
C GLU A 320 19.47 10.47 -8.96
N GLU A 321 19.98 11.64 -9.41
CA GLU A 321 19.62 12.97 -8.91
C GLU A 321 18.94 13.87 -9.97
N HIS A 322 18.75 13.41 -11.20
CA HIS A 322 18.19 14.22 -12.27
C HIS A 322 16.99 13.56 -12.93
N GLY A 323 15.94 14.33 -13.12
CA GLY A 323 14.82 13.98 -14.01
C GLY A 323 14.91 14.72 -15.32
N MET A 324 15.03 13.99 -16.45
CA MET A 324 14.96 14.56 -17.78
C MET A 324 13.51 14.61 -18.21
N ALA A 325 13.03 15.83 -18.49
CA ALA A 325 11.63 16.08 -18.80
C ALA A 325 11.46 16.78 -20.15
N THR A 326 10.29 16.53 -20.75
CA THR A 326 9.77 17.29 -21.89
C THR A 326 8.67 18.24 -21.41
N ALA A 327 8.62 19.44 -22.01
CA ALA A 327 7.62 20.44 -21.74
C ALA A 327 6.90 20.82 -23.03
N GLU A 328 5.57 20.90 -23.00
CA GLU A 328 4.75 21.38 -24.11
C GLU A 328 4.42 22.88 -23.99
N GLU A 329 4.91 23.53 -22.96
CA GLU A 329 4.78 24.95 -22.68
C GLU A 329 6.06 25.52 -22.06
N PRO A 330 6.31 26.84 -22.14
CA PRO A 330 7.51 27.44 -21.58
C PRO A 330 7.59 27.28 -20.06
N VAL A 331 8.74 26.82 -19.56
CA VAL A 331 9.08 26.70 -18.15
C VAL A 331 10.42 27.37 -17.90
N GLY A 332 10.53 28.19 -16.86
CA GLY A 332 11.74 28.96 -16.55
C GLY A 332 12.78 28.15 -15.79
N LEU A 333 14.08 28.54 -15.97
CA LEU A 333 15.16 28.05 -15.14
C LEU A 333 14.93 28.55 -13.69
N GLY A 334 15.05 27.66 -12.69
CA GLY A 334 14.79 27.95 -11.28
C GLY A 334 13.30 27.87 -10.90
N GLU A 335 12.39 27.65 -11.85
CA GLU A 335 10.98 27.43 -11.55
C GLU A 335 10.80 26.11 -10.78
N LYS A 336 9.97 26.14 -9.73
CA LYS A 336 9.61 24.95 -8.96
C LYS A 336 8.27 24.42 -9.42
N LEU A 337 8.22 23.13 -9.69
CA LEU A 337 7.01 22.42 -10.15
C LEU A 337 6.73 21.23 -9.22
N ARG A 338 5.44 20.96 -8.99
CA ARG A 338 4.99 19.74 -8.30
C ARG A 338 4.74 18.65 -9.33
N PHE A 339 5.30 17.46 -9.09
CA PHE A 339 5.17 16.31 -9.98
C PHE A 339 4.46 15.17 -9.28
N TYR A 340 3.38 14.67 -9.85
CA TYR A 340 2.76 13.41 -9.44
C TYR A 340 3.66 12.25 -9.87
N PRO A 341 4.05 11.35 -8.93
CA PRO A 341 4.85 10.18 -9.27
C PRO A 341 4.02 9.13 -9.99
N PHE A 342 4.69 8.31 -10.79
CA PHE A 342 4.05 7.13 -11.38
C PHE A 342 3.60 6.15 -10.29
N HIS A 343 4.44 5.92 -9.24
CA HIS A 343 4.16 5.02 -8.15
C HIS A 343 4.41 5.69 -6.78
N ALA A 344 3.34 6.05 -6.09
CA ALA A 344 3.42 6.75 -4.81
C ALA A 344 4.11 5.95 -3.70
N CYS A 345 3.90 4.61 -3.62
CA CYS A 345 4.46 3.79 -2.56
C CYS A 345 6.00 3.80 -2.54
N THR A 346 6.62 3.71 -3.70
CA THR A 346 8.08 3.72 -3.81
C THR A 346 8.64 5.12 -3.57
N CYS A 347 7.98 6.15 -4.10
CA CYS A 347 8.33 7.54 -3.86
C CYS A 347 8.32 7.88 -2.35
N ALA A 348 7.24 7.57 -1.65
CA ALA A 348 7.11 7.80 -0.21
C ALA A 348 8.17 7.03 0.61
N ASN A 349 8.60 5.85 0.15
CA ASN A 349 9.60 5.04 0.88
C ASN A 349 11.06 5.48 0.61
N LEU A 350 11.29 6.45 -0.29
CA LEU A 350 12.63 6.99 -0.59
C LEU A 350 12.97 8.23 0.24
N THR A 351 12.01 8.84 0.92
CA THR A 351 12.22 10.02 1.75
C THR A 351 12.11 9.71 3.24
N ASP A 352 12.78 10.49 4.08
CA ASP A 352 12.67 10.41 5.54
C ASP A 352 11.42 11.13 6.06
N GLN A 353 10.95 12.15 5.32
CA GLN A 353 9.84 13.02 5.71
C GLN A 353 8.89 13.25 4.54
N ILE A 354 7.62 13.42 4.87
CA ILE A 354 6.58 13.90 3.94
C ILE A 354 5.97 15.17 4.53
N ILE A 355 5.91 16.22 3.72
CA ILE A 355 5.43 17.53 4.11
C ILE A 355 3.95 17.64 3.77
N GLY A 356 3.09 17.68 4.78
CA GLY A 356 1.67 17.94 4.61
C GLY A 356 1.39 19.42 4.42
N PHE A 357 0.67 19.77 3.37
CA PHE A 357 0.32 21.16 3.08
C PHE A 357 -1.18 21.32 2.82
N ARG A 358 -1.70 22.55 3.08
CA ARG A 358 -3.07 22.95 2.75
C ARG A 358 -3.04 24.32 2.07
N GLY A 359 -3.68 24.42 0.92
CA GLY A 359 -3.55 25.60 0.07
C GLY A 359 -2.09 25.76 -0.43
N ASP A 360 -1.43 26.83 0.01
CA ASP A 360 -0.03 27.15 -0.36
C ASP A 360 0.94 27.05 0.83
N ARG A 361 0.50 26.49 1.99
CA ARG A 361 1.29 26.50 3.24
C ARG A 361 1.50 25.10 3.80
N VAL A 362 2.69 24.88 4.34
CA VAL A 362 3.00 23.73 5.18
C VAL A 362 2.13 23.76 6.43
N GLU A 363 1.49 22.63 6.74
CA GLU A 363 0.69 22.46 7.95
C GLU A 363 1.36 21.47 8.92
N THR A 364 2.02 20.44 8.38
CA THR A 364 2.69 19.41 9.17
C THR A 364 3.88 18.82 8.43
N VAL A 365 4.80 18.23 9.18
CA VAL A 365 5.90 17.44 8.63
C VAL A 365 5.88 16.08 9.34
N TRP A 366 5.71 15.01 8.58
CA TRP A 366 5.66 13.65 9.11
C TRP A 366 6.95 12.90 8.85
N THR A 367 7.43 12.18 9.84
CA THR A 367 8.49 11.20 9.67
C THR A 367 7.92 9.90 9.06
N VAL A 368 8.56 9.37 8.02
CA VAL A 368 8.23 8.05 7.47
C VAL A 368 8.84 6.98 8.39
N ALA A 369 8.21 6.79 9.55
CA ALA A 369 8.78 6.05 10.70
C ALA A 369 9.13 4.59 10.39
N ALA A 370 8.39 3.94 9.49
CA ALA A 370 8.67 2.56 9.08
C ALA A 370 9.53 2.47 7.80
N ARG A 371 10.14 3.58 7.33
CA ARG A 371 11.08 3.56 6.21
C ARG A 371 12.28 2.66 6.50
N GLY A 372 12.66 1.83 5.52
CA GLY A 372 13.78 0.90 5.70
C GLY A 372 13.46 -0.35 6.51
N LEU A 373 12.33 -0.44 7.20
CA LEU A 373 11.91 -1.64 7.94
C LEU A 373 11.33 -2.68 6.97
N ARG A 374 12.15 -3.70 6.63
CA ARG A 374 11.87 -4.67 5.54
C ARG A 374 11.98 -6.12 5.97
N THR A 375 12.13 -6.42 7.27
CA THR A 375 12.37 -7.77 7.79
C THR A 375 11.20 -8.31 8.60
#